data_46fa245a1ecbb9995ded6094e9edc340
#
_entry.id   46fa245a1ecbb9995ded6094e9edc340
#
_cell.length_a   1.000
_cell.length_b   1.000
_cell.length_c   1.000
_cell.angle_alpha   90.00
_cell.angle_beta   90.00
_cell.angle_gamma   90.00
#
_symmetry.space_group_name_H-M   'P 1'
#
loop_
_entity.id
_entity.type
_entity.pdbx_description
1 polymer ?
#
loop_
_entity_poly.entity_id
_entity_poly.type
_entity_poly.pdbx_seq_one_letter_code
_entity_poly.pdbx_strand_id
1 'polypeptide(L)'
;MSLRRVIVWVLALAVVSAPVLADRLKDLSRIKGVRNNQLVGYGLVVGLDGTGDKAPFTNQTFRNMMNQFGVTLPEGVNPNLANVAAVTVSATLPPFAKAGQEIDITVSSIGNADSLRGGTLLMTSLKGADGQVYAMAQGSLVVGGFGAQGQDGSRITVNVPSVGRIPNGATIEREVASPFNQGDTITFHLLRPDFTTARC
;
A
#
# COMPACT_ATOMS: atom_id res chain seq x y z
N MET A 1 -42.86 -28.05 -47.31
CA MET A 1 -42.60 -27.34 -46.06
C MET A 1 -42.36 -25.88 -46.39
N SER A 2 -43.21 -24.95 -45.95
CA SER A 2 -43.09 -23.56 -46.38
C SER A 2 -41.84 -22.86 -45.82
N LEU A 3 -41.14 -22.11 -46.63
CA LEU A 3 -39.92 -21.35 -46.29
C LEU A 3 -40.07 -20.57 -44.97
N ARG A 4 -41.24 -20.08 -44.65
CA ARG A 4 -41.59 -19.41 -43.39
C ARG A 4 -41.40 -20.31 -42.17
N ARG A 5 -41.69 -21.61 -42.25
CA ARG A 5 -41.50 -22.55 -41.12
C ARG A 5 -40.04 -22.85 -40.87
N VAL A 6 -39.23 -22.91 -41.92
CA VAL A 6 -37.77 -23.10 -41.78
C VAL A 6 -37.12 -21.87 -41.15
N ILE A 7 -37.52 -20.67 -41.56
CA ILE A 7 -36.99 -19.42 -40.96
C ILE A 7 -37.34 -19.31 -39.47
N VAL A 8 -38.55 -19.68 -39.07
CA VAL A 8 -38.97 -19.67 -37.64
C VAL A 8 -38.17 -20.68 -36.83
N TRP A 9 -37.89 -21.87 -37.35
CA TRP A 9 -37.06 -22.85 -36.66
C TRP A 9 -35.60 -22.44 -36.56
N VAL A 10 -35.02 -21.78 -37.56
CA VAL A 10 -33.65 -21.24 -37.51
C VAL A 10 -33.55 -20.08 -36.52
N LEU A 11 -34.55 -19.19 -36.46
CA LEU A 11 -34.61 -18.11 -35.49
C LEU A 11 -34.78 -18.66 -34.05
N ALA A 12 -35.60 -19.68 -33.86
CA ALA A 12 -35.78 -20.33 -32.56
C ALA A 12 -34.49 -21.01 -32.06
N LEU A 13 -33.71 -21.62 -32.98
CA LEU A 13 -32.41 -22.20 -32.63
C LEU A 13 -31.35 -21.15 -32.26
N ALA A 14 -31.38 -19.98 -32.87
CA ALA A 14 -30.43 -18.87 -32.57
C ALA A 14 -30.68 -18.21 -31.22
N VAL A 15 -31.91 -18.28 -30.69
CA VAL A 15 -32.26 -17.71 -29.36
C VAL A 15 -31.83 -18.62 -28.19
N VAL A 16 -31.51 -19.89 -28.43
CA VAL A 16 -31.18 -20.89 -27.39
C VAL A 16 -29.65 -20.91 -27.07
N SER A 17 -28.83 -20.15 -27.78
CA SER A 17 -27.42 -20.00 -27.38
C SER A 17 -27.29 -19.15 -26.13
N ALA A 18 -27.56 -19.74 -24.96
CA ALA A 18 -27.22 -19.12 -23.69
C ALA A 18 -25.68 -18.90 -23.63
N PRO A 19 -25.22 -17.70 -23.25
CA PRO A 19 -23.80 -17.47 -23.09
C PRO A 19 -23.29 -18.43 -22.01
N VAL A 20 -22.44 -19.38 -22.39
CA VAL A 20 -21.71 -20.22 -21.44
C VAL A 20 -20.72 -19.29 -20.74
N LEU A 21 -21.05 -18.81 -19.54
CA LEU A 21 -20.14 -18.12 -18.64
C LEU A 21 -19.14 -19.16 -18.12
N ALA A 22 -18.06 -19.35 -18.88
CA ALA A 22 -16.95 -20.15 -18.43
C ALA A 22 -16.17 -19.36 -17.38
N ASP A 23 -16.42 -19.60 -16.11
CA ASP A 23 -15.64 -19.04 -15.03
C ASP A 23 -14.20 -19.57 -15.10
N ARG A 24 -13.22 -18.67 -15.04
CA ARG A 24 -11.81 -19.05 -15.08
C ARG A 24 -11.38 -19.54 -13.71
N LEU A 25 -10.58 -20.59 -13.64
CA LEU A 25 -10.03 -21.14 -12.38
C LEU A 25 -9.39 -20.06 -11.50
N LYS A 26 -8.73 -19.08 -12.09
CA LYS A 26 -8.12 -17.93 -11.38
C LYS A 26 -9.14 -17.04 -10.66
N ASP A 27 -10.40 -17.02 -11.13
CA ASP A 27 -11.46 -16.19 -10.57
C ASP A 27 -12.21 -16.93 -9.44
N LEU A 28 -12.12 -18.27 -9.44
CA LEU A 28 -12.76 -19.15 -8.47
C LEU A 28 -11.84 -19.59 -7.33
N SER A 29 -10.50 -19.55 -7.53
CA SER A 29 -9.56 -20.13 -6.59
C SER A 29 -8.29 -19.31 -6.44
N ARG A 30 -7.58 -19.55 -5.33
CA ARG A 30 -6.23 -19.07 -5.07
C ARG A 30 -5.30 -20.23 -4.75
N ILE A 31 -4.05 -20.10 -5.14
CA ILE A 31 -3.04 -21.10 -4.81
C ILE A 31 -2.72 -21.00 -3.31
N LYS A 32 -2.72 -22.14 -2.61
CA LYS A 32 -2.34 -22.23 -1.22
C LYS A 32 -0.91 -21.74 -1.00
N GLY A 33 -0.70 -20.89 0.01
CA GLY A 33 0.61 -20.34 0.33
C GLY A 33 1.02 -19.12 -0.47
N VAL A 34 0.22 -18.70 -1.46
CA VAL A 34 0.48 -17.47 -2.25
C VAL A 34 -0.41 -16.34 -1.73
N ARG A 35 0.18 -15.41 -1.01
CA ARG A 35 -0.54 -14.24 -0.47
C ARG A 35 0.36 -13.01 -0.44
N ASN A 36 -0.24 -11.85 -0.55
CA ASN A 36 0.42 -10.60 -0.23
C ASN A 36 0.55 -10.45 1.29
N ASN A 37 1.67 -9.91 1.75
CA ASN A 37 1.87 -9.58 3.16
C ASN A 37 1.88 -8.06 3.31
N GLN A 38 1.15 -7.55 4.31
CA GLN A 38 1.14 -6.13 4.60
C GLN A 38 2.32 -5.79 5.50
N LEU A 39 3.05 -4.73 5.12
CA LEU A 39 4.13 -4.16 5.90
C LEU A 39 3.74 -2.80 6.41
N VAL A 40 4.14 -2.51 7.63
CA VAL A 40 3.89 -1.24 8.30
C VAL A 40 5.17 -0.76 8.97
N GLY A 41 5.41 0.55 8.90
CA GLY A 41 6.52 1.21 9.59
C GLY A 41 6.09 2.54 10.18
N TYR A 42 6.91 3.05 11.08
CA TYR A 42 6.80 4.37 11.66
C TYR A 42 8.08 5.14 11.39
N GLY A 43 7.96 6.34 10.84
CA GLY A 43 9.11 7.13 10.44
C GLY A 43 8.89 8.64 10.54
N LEU A 44 9.88 9.38 10.06
CA LEU A 44 9.85 10.83 9.97
C LEU A 44 10.02 11.28 8.52
N VAL A 45 9.21 12.24 8.14
CA VAL A 45 9.38 13.03 6.92
C VAL A 45 9.98 14.36 7.29
N VAL A 46 11.02 14.77 6.57
CA VAL A 46 11.74 16.04 6.76
C VAL A 46 11.69 16.89 5.52
N GLY A 47 12.03 18.17 5.64
CA GLY A 47 12.07 19.09 4.49
C GLY A 47 10.71 19.70 4.13
N LEU A 48 9.76 19.67 5.08
CA LEU A 48 8.45 20.31 4.90
C LEU A 48 8.57 21.84 5.08
N ASP A 49 7.95 22.59 4.20
CA ASP A 49 7.98 24.07 4.23
C ASP A 49 6.93 24.63 5.21
N GLY A 50 7.24 24.53 6.50
CA GLY A 50 6.37 25.04 7.59
C GLY A 50 5.09 24.23 7.82
N THR A 51 4.84 23.17 7.04
CA THR A 51 3.61 22.35 7.09
C THR A 51 3.74 21.12 7.99
N GLY A 52 4.82 21.01 8.73
CA GLY A 52 5.14 19.87 9.60
C GLY A 52 4.25 19.76 10.82
N ASP A 53 4.57 18.80 11.64
CA ASP A 53 3.77 18.37 12.79
C ASP A 53 4.35 18.94 14.09
N LYS A 54 3.51 19.57 14.88
CA LYS A 54 3.87 20.12 16.20
C LYS A 54 3.52 19.22 17.37
N ALA A 55 3.12 17.97 17.11
CA ALA A 55 2.73 17.04 18.16
C ALA A 55 3.92 16.66 19.06
N PRO A 56 3.71 16.47 20.37
CA PRO A 56 4.77 16.13 21.31
C PRO A 56 5.54 14.85 20.97
N PHE A 57 4.86 13.85 20.41
CA PHE A 57 5.48 12.59 20.02
C PHE A 57 6.44 12.73 18.83
N THR A 58 6.20 13.70 17.93
CA THR A 58 7.11 14.03 16.81
C THR A 58 8.42 14.58 17.34
N ASN A 59 8.35 15.45 18.36
CA ASN A 59 9.53 15.96 19.04
C ASN A 59 10.34 14.83 19.70
N GLN A 60 9.65 13.90 20.37
CA GLN A 60 10.32 12.78 21.03
C GLN A 60 11.02 11.87 20.00
N THR A 61 10.34 11.55 18.91
CA THR A 61 10.90 10.72 17.84
C THR A 61 12.10 11.38 17.18
N PHE A 62 12.01 12.68 16.92
CA PHE A 62 13.11 13.45 16.36
C PHE A 62 14.33 13.45 17.31
N ARG A 63 14.14 13.65 18.62
CA ARG A 63 15.22 13.57 19.62
C ARG A 63 15.87 12.19 19.63
N ASN A 64 15.06 11.12 19.62
CA ASN A 64 15.57 9.75 19.60
C ASN A 64 16.42 9.48 18.35
N MET A 65 15.99 9.98 17.19
CA MET A 65 16.73 9.87 15.94
C MET A 65 18.04 10.65 15.99
N MET A 66 18.02 11.90 16.49
CA MET A 66 19.25 12.71 16.63
C MET A 66 20.26 12.02 17.56
N ASN A 67 19.80 11.42 18.65
CA ASN A 67 20.65 10.66 19.55
C ASN A 67 21.31 9.45 18.85
N GLN A 68 20.59 8.76 17.94
CA GLN A 68 21.16 7.68 17.15
C GLN A 68 22.26 8.15 16.18
N PHE A 69 22.17 9.40 15.72
CA PHE A 69 23.22 10.03 14.90
C PHE A 69 24.33 10.67 15.75
N GLY A 70 24.31 10.48 17.06
CA GLY A 70 25.33 11.04 17.98
C GLY A 70 25.13 12.52 18.29
N VAL A 71 23.99 13.11 17.91
CA VAL A 71 23.64 14.50 18.23
C VAL A 71 22.74 14.53 19.45
N THR A 72 23.26 14.96 20.59
CA THR A 72 22.48 15.13 21.82
C THR A 72 21.91 16.53 21.91
N LEU A 73 20.58 16.62 21.94
CA LEU A 73 19.89 17.89 22.16
C LEU A 73 19.81 18.18 23.67
N PRO A 74 20.14 19.38 24.13
CA PRO A 74 20.02 19.74 25.55
C PRO A 74 18.61 19.53 26.09
N GLU A 75 18.48 19.20 27.37
CA GLU A 75 17.17 19.12 28.04
C GLU A 75 16.48 20.51 28.04
N GLY A 76 15.17 20.50 27.85
CA GLY A 76 14.37 21.74 27.81
C GLY A 76 14.35 22.48 26.47
N VAL A 77 15.21 22.13 25.50
CA VAL A 77 15.12 22.67 24.14
C VAL A 77 14.02 21.92 23.38
N ASN A 78 12.93 22.60 23.06
CA ASN A 78 11.93 22.11 22.12
C ASN A 78 12.27 22.64 20.72
N PRO A 79 12.79 21.82 19.82
CA PRO A 79 12.99 22.25 18.44
C PRO A 79 11.65 22.58 17.81
N ASN A 80 11.57 23.73 17.14
CA ASN A 80 10.39 24.04 16.34
C ASN A 80 10.41 23.17 15.07
N LEU A 81 9.70 22.04 15.11
CA LEU A 81 9.73 21.06 14.03
C LEU A 81 8.71 21.36 12.93
N ALA A 82 8.54 22.65 12.59
CA ALA A 82 7.63 23.04 11.49
C ALA A 82 7.96 22.34 10.14
N ASN A 83 9.16 21.80 10.01
CA ASN A 83 9.62 21.14 8.78
C ASN A 83 9.71 19.60 8.91
N VAL A 84 9.17 19.04 9.99
CA VAL A 84 9.21 17.59 10.26
C VAL A 84 7.81 17.06 10.56
N ALA A 85 7.49 15.87 10.10
CA ALA A 85 6.24 15.20 10.44
C ALA A 85 6.47 13.72 10.78
N ALA A 86 5.78 13.24 11.80
CA ALA A 86 5.69 11.82 12.11
C ALA A 86 4.70 11.15 11.16
N VAL A 87 5.09 10.02 10.58
CA VAL A 87 4.34 9.33 9.56
C VAL A 87 4.25 7.83 9.81
N THR A 88 3.15 7.23 9.38
CA THR A 88 3.07 5.80 9.13
C THR A 88 3.41 5.53 7.67
N VAL A 89 4.12 4.44 7.46
CA VAL A 89 4.50 3.96 6.13
C VAL A 89 3.88 2.59 5.94
N SER A 90 3.17 2.39 4.85
CA SER A 90 2.56 1.12 4.49
C SER A 90 3.02 0.64 3.12
N ALA A 91 3.23 -0.67 3.00
CA ALA A 91 3.59 -1.32 1.76
C ALA A 91 2.92 -2.69 1.66
N THR A 92 2.77 -3.15 0.43
CA THR A 92 2.32 -4.52 0.16
C THR A 92 3.49 -5.31 -0.39
N LEU A 93 3.95 -6.30 0.37
CA LEU A 93 4.98 -7.24 -0.07
C LEU A 93 4.34 -8.32 -0.93
N PRO A 94 4.66 -8.38 -2.24
CA PRO A 94 4.09 -9.39 -3.12
C PRO A 94 4.63 -10.79 -2.76
N PRO A 95 3.90 -11.86 -3.13
CA PRO A 95 4.39 -13.21 -2.97
C PRO A 95 5.64 -13.42 -3.83
N PHE A 96 6.56 -14.25 -3.34
CA PHE A 96 7.83 -14.58 -4.01
C PHE A 96 8.80 -13.40 -4.23
N ALA A 97 8.55 -12.28 -3.56
CA ALA A 97 9.46 -11.15 -3.62
C ALA A 97 10.84 -11.51 -3.03
N LYS A 98 11.89 -11.08 -3.71
CA LYS A 98 13.28 -11.38 -3.37
C LYS A 98 13.96 -10.19 -2.70
N ALA A 99 14.95 -10.47 -1.86
CA ALA A 99 15.81 -9.43 -1.31
C ALA A 99 16.46 -8.60 -2.44
N GLY A 100 16.51 -7.29 -2.25
CA GLY A 100 17.00 -6.32 -3.24
C GLY A 100 15.94 -5.85 -4.25
N GLN A 101 14.72 -6.39 -4.26
CA GLN A 101 13.63 -5.86 -5.07
C GLN A 101 13.02 -4.61 -4.40
N GLU A 102 12.56 -3.70 -5.24
CA GLU A 102 11.91 -2.47 -4.81
C GLU A 102 10.39 -2.58 -4.88
N ILE A 103 9.73 -1.94 -3.92
CA ILE A 103 8.26 -1.87 -3.83
C ILE A 103 7.79 -0.45 -3.57
N ASP A 104 6.60 -0.13 -4.05
CA ASP A 104 5.94 1.15 -3.77
C ASP A 104 5.50 1.23 -2.32
N ILE A 105 5.60 2.42 -1.76
CA ILE A 105 5.12 2.71 -0.41
C ILE A 105 4.13 3.86 -0.39
N THR A 106 3.24 3.83 0.59
CA THR A 106 2.34 4.93 0.93
C THR A 106 2.73 5.48 2.29
N VAL A 107 2.86 6.78 2.36
CA VAL A 107 3.26 7.53 3.56
C VAL A 107 2.11 8.42 3.99
N SER A 108 1.68 8.31 5.23
CA SER A 108 0.55 9.06 5.78
C SER A 108 0.94 9.73 7.09
N SER A 109 0.60 11.00 7.26
CA SER A 109 0.83 11.71 8.52
C SER A 109 0.00 11.10 9.65
N ILE A 110 0.62 10.95 10.83
CA ILE A 110 -0.06 10.49 12.04
C ILE A 110 -0.51 11.67 12.89
N GLY A 111 0.22 12.76 12.80
CA GLY A 111 -0.03 13.96 13.59
C GLY A 111 -0.90 14.98 12.86
N ASN A 112 -0.60 16.24 13.11
CA ASN A 112 -1.33 17.38 12.59
C ASN A 112 -0.57 18.14 11.47
N ALA A 113 0.26 17.44 10.71
CA ALA A 113 0.93 18.03 9.56
C ALA A 113 -0.11 18.45 8.50
N ASP A 114 -0.04 19.71 8.08
CA ASP A 114 -0.95 20.26 7.07
C ASP A 114 -0.68 19.68 5.68
N SER A 115 0.58 19.38 5.37
CA SER A 115 0.98 18.79 4.09
C SER A 115 2.32 18.08 4.21
N LEU A 116 2.48 16.98 3.46
CA LEU A 116 3.75 16.25 3.29
C LEU A 116 4.46 16.60 1.97
N ARG A 117 3.98 17.60 1.24
CA ARG A 117 4.55 17.98 -0.06
C ARG A 117 5.99 18.48 0.09
N GLY A 118 6.84 18.05 -0.83
CA GLY A 118 8.26 18.39 -0.84
C GLY A 118 9.10 17.66 0.19
N GLY A 119 8.46 16.90 1.07
CA GLY A 119 9.14 16.14 2.12
C GLY A 119 9.88 14.91 1.62
N THR A 120 10.87 14.51 2.39
CA THR A 120 11.65 13.28 2.19
C THR A 120 11.49 12.38 3.40
N LEU A 121 11.11 11.12 3.17
CA LEU A 121 11.05 10.09 4.20
C LEU A 121 12.47 9.67 4.56
N LEU A 122 12.79 9.75 5.84
CA LEU A 122 14.03 9.20 6.38
C LEU A 122 13.97 7.68 6.45
N MET A 123 15.15 7.04 6.49
CA MET A 123 15.25 5.58 6.51
C MET A 123 14.38 4.98 7.61
N THR A 124 13.44 4.15 7.20
CA THR A 124 12.37 3.60 8.03
C THR A 124 12.24 2.11 7.81
N SER A 125 12.28 1.32 8.89
CA SER A 125 12.06 -0.12 8.81
C SER A 125 10.58 -0.46 8.67
N LEU A 126 10.24 -1.32 7.71
CA LEU A 126 8.90 -1.86 7.52
C LEU A 126 8.81 -3.27 8.09
N LYS A 127 7.85 -3.45 9.00
CA LYS A 127 7.64 -4.70 9.73
C LYS A 127 6.39 -5.42 9.26
N GLY A 128 6.45 -6.74 9.24
CA GLY A 128 5.30 -7.61 9.05
C GLY A 128 4.47 -7.79 10.32
N ALA A 129 3.40 -8.57 10.22
CA ALA A 129 2.52 -8.89 11.34
C ALA A 129 3.22 -9.68 12.48
N ASP A 130 4.33 -10.33 12.17
CA ASP A 130 5.21 -11.04 13.11
C ASP A 130 6.23 -10.15 13.83
N GLY A 131 6.22 -8.84 13.53
CA GLY A 131 7.15 -7.85 14.09
C GLY A 131 8.54 -7.85 13.48
N GLN A 132 8.83 -8.75 12.53
CA GLN A 132 10.13 -8.79 11.84
C GLN A 132 10.22 -7.73 10.77
N VAL A 133 11.45 -7.21 10.53
CA VAL A 133 11.72 -6.25 9.46
C VAL A 133 11.88 -7.01 8.13
N TYR A 134 11.12 -6.61 7.13
CA TYR A 134 11.13 -7.19 5.79
C TYR A 134 11.61 -6.23 4.71
N ALA A 135 11.48 -4.93 4.92
CA ALA A 135 11.94 -3.93 3.97
C ALA A 135 12.43 -2.65 4.66
N MET A 136 13.28 -1.90 3.97
CA MET A 136 13.74 -0.58 4.38
C MET A 136 13.20 0.45 3.40
N ALA A 137 12.54 1.49 3.94
CA ALA A 137 11.90 2.54 3.16
C ALA A 137 12.63 3.87 3.30
N GLN A 138 12.81 4.57 2.16
CA GLN A 138 13.39 5.91 2.11
C GLN A 138 13.05 6.57 0.77
N GLY A 139 12.97 7.90 0.74
CA GLY A 139 12.88 8.64 -0.53
C GLY A 139 12.00 9.88 -0.46
N SER A 140 11.93 10.58 -1.59
CA SER A 140 11.15 11.82 -1.70
C SER A 140 9.69 11.52 -2.02
N LEU A 141 8.78 12.20 -1.32
CA LEU A 141 7.34 11.99 -1.44
C LEU A 141 6.78 12.65 -2.69
N VAL A 142 5.97 11.90 -3.41
CA VAL A 142 5.06 12.43 -4.44
C VAL A 142 3.69 12.59 -3.80
N VAL A 143 3.30 13.83 -3.56
CA VAL A 143 2.01 14.18 -2.94
C VAL A 143 1.11 14.76 -4.02
N GLY A 144 -0.01 14.10 -4.28
CA GLY A 144 -1.03 14.57 -5.23
C GLY A 144 -1.89 15.69 -4.63
N GLY A 145 -2.56 16.45 -5.52
CA GLY A 145 -3.49 17.49 -5.14
C GLY A 145 -2.87 18.87 -4.91
N PHE A 146 -3.72 19.87 -4.77
CA PHE A 146 -3.36 21.22 -4.39
C PHE A 146 -4.41 21.77 -3.43
N GLY A 147 -3.97 22.68 -2.55
CA GLY A 147 -4.84 23.50 -1.73
C GLY A 147 -4.61 24.96 -2.08
N ALA A 148 -5.68 25.72 -2.27
CA ALA A 148 -5.61 27.16 -2.39
C ALA A 148 -6.43 27.77 -1.24
N GLN A 149 -5.86 28.80 -0.59
CA GLN A 149 -6.53 29.55 0.44
C GLN A 149 -6.79 30.97 -0.09
N GLY A 150 -8.05 31.36 -0.13
CA GLY A 150 -8.42 32.73 -0.48
C GLY A 150 -8.13 33.71 0.66
N GLN A 151 -7.95 34.99 0.34
CA GLN A 151 -7.74 36.04 1.33
C GLN A 151 -8.98 36.26 2.24
N ASP A 152 -10.14 35.77 1.83
CA ASP A 152 -11.44 35.79 2.53
C ASP A 152 -11.63 34.62 3.49
N GLY A 153 -10.62 33.77 3.68
CA GLY A 153 -10.68 32.58 4.54
C GLY A 153 -11.29 31.35 3.86
N SER A 154 -11.69 31.43 2.59
CA SER A 154 -12.14 30.27 1.83
C SER A 154 -10.96 29.34 1.54
N ARG A 155 -11.13 28.02 1.80
CA ARG A 155 -10.14 26.98 1.54
C ARG A 155 -10.69 25.99 0.55
N ILE A 156 -10.06 25.88 -0.60
CA ILE A 156 -10.32 24.79 -1.55
C ILE A 156 -9.17 23.80 -1.43
N THR A 157 -9.47 22.58 -0.98
CA THR A 157 -8.48 21.49 -0.93
C THR A 157 -8.93 20.40 -1.91
N VAL A 158 -8.13 20.15 -2.93
CA VAL A 158 -8.33 19.05 -3.86
C VAL A 158 -7.32 17.97 -3.50
N ASN A 159 -7.80 16.80 -3.08
CA ASN A 159 -7.02 15.71 -2.49
C ASN A 159 -6.48 15.99 -1.08
N VAL A 160 -6.04 14.91 -0.42
CA VAL A 160 -5.53 14.97 0.96
C VAL A 160 -4.00 15.17 0.91
N PRO A 161 -3.48 16.36 1.27
CA PRO A 161 -2.04 16.65 1.18
C PRO A 161 -1.20 15.96 2.27
N SER A 162 -1.84 15.36 3.27
CA SER A 162 -1.19 14.61 4.36
C SER A 162 -0.88 13.14 4.02
N VAL A 163 -1.13 12.73 2.76
CA VAL A 163 -0.78 11.41 2.24
C VAL A 163 0.03 11.56 0.96
N GLY A 164 1.12 10.81 0.87
CA GLY A 164 1.97 10.75 -0.31
C GLY A 164 2.36 9.32 -0.67
N ARG A 165 2.92 9.15 -1.85
CA ARG A 165 3.50 7.88 -2.30
C ARG A 165 4.96 8.09 -2.67
N ILE A 166 5.75 7.03 -2.51
CA ILE A 166 7.12 6.97 -3.01
C ILE A 166 7.19 5.72 -3.90
N PRO A 167 7.17 5.91 -5.24
CA PRO A 167 7.38 4.79 -6.16
C PRO A 167 8.76 4.17 -5.91
N ASN A 168 8.82 2.85 -5.86
CA ASN A 168 10.04 2.09 -5.56
C ASN A 168 10.73 2.57 -4.27
N GLY A 169 9.95 3.06 -3.30
CA GLY A 169 10.46 3.73 -2.10
C GLY A 169 10.91 2.79 -0.99
N ALA A 170 10.76 1.49 -1.14
CA ALA A 170 11.29 0.54 -0.17
C ALA A 170 11.99 -0.64 -0.86
N THR A 171 13.15 -1.01 -0.31
CA THR A 171 13.92 -2.19 -0.74
C THR A 171 13.62 -3.35 0.21
N ILE A 172 13.37 -4.51 -0.36
CA ILE A 172 13.13 -5.75 0.39
C ILE A 172 14.45 -6.28 0.92
N GLU A 173 14.52 -6.49 2.23
CA GLU A 173 15.71 -7.02 2.91
C GLU A 173 15.57 -8.52 3.21
N ARG A 174 14.35 -9.00 3.38
CA ARG A 174 14.06 -10.38 3.74
C ARG A 174 12.87 -10.94 2.96
N GLU A 175 13.04 -12.16 2.48
CA GLU A 175 11.95 -12.91 1.86
C GLU A 175 10.98 -13.48 2.90
N VAL A 176 9.70 -13.56 2.54
CA VAL A 176 8.73 -14.33 3.32
C VAL A 176 8.74 -15.76 2.81
N ALA A 177 9.03 -16.69 3.70
CA ALA A 177 8.95 -18.11 3.36
C ALA A 177 7.54 -18.49 2.91
N SER A 178 7.43 -18.98 1.69
CA SER A 178 6.17 -19.48 1.14
C SER A 178 6.16 -21.00 1.19
N PRO A 179 5.12 -21.63 1.75
CA PRO A 179 4.98 -23.11 1.75
C PRO A 179 4.65 -23.67 0.36
N PHE A 180 4.59 -22.81 -0.67
CA PHE A 180 4.27 -23.22 -2.04
C PHE A 180 5.25 -24.27 -2.60
N ASN A 181 6.51 -24.23 -2.19
CA ASN A 181 7.57 -25.09 -2.71
C ASN A 181 7.84 -26.33 -1.84
N GLN A 182 6.91 -26.71 -0.95
CA GLN A 182 7.08 -27.85 -0.05
C GLN A 182 6.20 -29.03 -0.50
N GLY A 183 6.55 -29.66 -1.64
CA GLY A 183 5.89 -30.88 -2.13
C GLY A 183 5.64 -30.88 -3.63
N ASP A 184 5.20 -32.04 -4.15
CA ASP A 184 4.95 -32.28 -5.57
C ASP A 184 3.53 -31.90 -6.02
N THR A 185 2.76 -31.25 -5.16
CA THR A 185 1.35 -30.94 -5.44
C THR A 185 1.06 -29.45 -5.28
N ILE A 186 0.25 -28.92 -6.20
CA ILE A 186 -0.31 -27.56 -6.10
C ILE A 186 -1.73 -27.68 -5.54
N THR A 187 -1.97 -27.04 -4.40
CA THR A 187 -3.30 -27.00 -3.78
C THR A 187 -3.98 -25.68 -4.10
N PHE A 188 -5.20 -25.74 -4.62
CA PHE A 188 -6.06 -24.59 -4.84
C PHE A 188 -7.07 -24.47 -3.71
N HIS A 189 -7.21 -23.26 -3.16
CA HIS A 189 -8.25 -22.92 -2.22
C HIS A 189 -9.36 -22.18 -2.95
N LEU A 190 -10.58 -22.67 -2.88
CA LEU A 190 -11.74 -21.97 -3.41
C LEU A 190 -11.96 -20.65 -2.65
N LEU A 191 -12.24 -19.58 -3.37
CA LEU A 191 -12.59 -18.27 -2.78
C LEU A 191 -13.95 -18.32 -2.09
N ARG A 192 -14.87 -19.16 -2.61
CA ARG A 192 -16.14 -19.51 -1.98
C ARG A 192 -16.16 -21.03 -1.83
N PRO A 193 -16.11 -21.53 -0.60
CA PRO A 193 -16.15 -22.99 -0.38
C PRO A 193 -17.52 -23.51 -0.80
N ASP A 194 -17.54 -24.22 -1.92
CA ASP A 194 -18.73 -24.88 -2.46
C ASP A 194 -18.35 -26.26 -2.98
N PHE A 195 -19.11 -27.29 -2.54
CA PHE A 195 -18.88 -28.68 -2.95
C PHE A 195 -19.21 -28.92 -4.43
N THR A 196 -20.08 -28.12 -5.04
CA THR A 196 -20.42 -28.26 -6.45
C THR A 196 -19.27 -27.80 -7.33
N THR A 197 -18.61 -26.68 -6.99
CA THR A 197 -17.46 -26.15 -7.69
C THR A 197 -16.21 -27.03 -7.55
N ALA A 198 -16.09 -27.79 -6.46
CA ALA A 198 -14.95 -28.68 -6.23
C ALA A 198 -15.01 -29.99 -7.05
N ARG A 199 -16.14 -30.27 -7.70
CA ARG A 199 -16.37 -31.53 -8.46
C ARG A 199 -16.15 -31.36 -9.99
N CYS A 200 -15.90 -30.15 -10.47
CA CYS A 200 -15.68 -29.86 -11.89
C CYS A 200 -14.25 -30.13 -12.32
#